data_b6a48283b9f7facf074217d2fa6fc436
#
_entry.id   b6a48283b9f7facf074217d2fa6fc436
#
_cell.length_a   1.000
_cell.length_b   1.000
_cell.length_c   1.000
_cell.angle_alpha   90.00
_cell.angle_beta   90.00
_cell.angle_gamma   90.00
#
_symmetry.space_group_name_H-M   'P 1'
#
loop_
_entity.id
_entity.type
_entity.pdbx_description
1 polymer ?
#
loop_
_entity_poly.entity_id
_entity_poly.type
_entity_poly.pdbx_seq_one_letter_code
_entity_poly.pdbx_strand_id
1 'polypeptide(L)' 'MKFYTFEVVIEKEEQEGEGYFAYSPTLPGCFGVGKTIGEAKRSMRQAVEQHVQSLLDHGDPVPQNERLVHVEELTVGLP' A
#
# COMPACT_ATOMS: atom_id res chain seq x y z
N MET A 1 -16.90 -16.03 2.92
CA MET A 1 -15.72 -15.17 3.04
C MET A 1 -15.84 -14.01 2.06
N LYS A 2 -15.55 -12.82 2.51
CA LYS A 2 -15.62 -11.64 1.67
C LYS A 2 -14.20 -11.13 1.37
N PHE A 3 -13.95 -10.77 0.12
CA PHE A 3 -12.65 -10.28 -0.31
C PHE A 3 -12.69 -8.78 -0.55
N TYR A 4 -11.58 -8.13 -0.24
CA TYR A 4 -11.38 -6.70 -0.47
C TYR A 4 -10.10 -6.52 -1.26
N THR A 5 -10.11 -5.58 -2.18
CA THR A 5 -8.95 -5.30 -3.04
C THR A 5 -8.47 -3.89 -2.82
N PHE A 6 -7.17 -3.74 -2.60
CA PHE A 6 -6.53 -2.44 -2.39
C PHE A 6 -5.30 -2.33 -3.28
N GLU A 7 -5.07 -1.13 -3.78
CA GLU A 7 -3.82 -0.83 -4.46
C GLU A 7 -2.71 -0.64 -3.43
N VAL A 8 -1.55 -1.20 -3.71
CA VAL A 8 -0.37 -1.04 -2.88
C VAL A 8 0.76 -0.51 -3.73
N VAL A 9 1.37 0.56 -3.29
CA VAL A 9 2.53 1.16 -3.94
C VAL A 9 3.76 0.82 -3.11
N ILE A 10 4.81 0.36 -3.75
CA ILE A 10 6.07 0.03 -3.07
C ILE A 10 7.15 0.90 -3.68
N GLU A 11 7.84 1.64 -2.83
CA GLU A 11 8.92 2.51 -3.23
C GLU A 11 10.19 2.14 -2.50
N LYS A 12 11.32 2.40 -3.12
CA LYS A 12 12.60 2.20 -2.48
C LYS A 12 12.88 3.39 -1.57
N GLU A 13 13.35 3.11 -0.36
CA GLU A 13 13.73 4.19 0.55
C GLU A 13 15.05 4.80 0.12
N GLU A 14 15.05 6.10 -0.11
CA GLU A 14 16.23 6.79 -0.62
C GLU A 14 17.24 7.14 0.46
N GLN A 15 16.77 7.45 1.66
CA GLN A 15 17.64 7.99 2.70
C GLN A 15 18.38 6.92 3.49
N GLU A 16 17.77 5.78 3.68
CA GLU A 16 18.39 4.67 4.41
C GLU A 16 19.09 3.69 3.49
N GLY A 17 18.91 3.83 2.18
CA GLY A 17 19.68 3.12 1.17
C GLY A 17 19.30 1.69 0.87
N GLU A 18 18.65 0.96 1.77
CA GLU A 18 18.49 -0.49 1.58
C GLU A 18 17.13 -1.03 1.96
N GLY A 19 16.12 -0.20 1.95
CA GLY A 19 14.79 -0.65 2.33
C GLY A 19 13.74 -0.33 1.32
N TYR A 20 12.58 -0.94 1.52
CA TYR A 20 11.39 -0.66 0.72
C TYR A 20 10.26 -0.26 1.64
N PHE A 21 9.43 0.63 1.16
CA PHE A 21 8.30 1.20 1.88
C PHE A 21 7.04 0.97 1.05
N ALA A 22 6.00 0.46 1.69
CA ALA A 22 4.73 0.20 1.04
C ALA A 22 3.63 1.06 1.66
N TYR A 23 2.72 1.53 0.83
CA TYR A 23 1.56 2.27 1.28
C TYR A 23 0.40 2.05 0.31
N SER A 24 -0.78 2.49 0.70
CA SER A 24 -1.97 2.38 -0.14
C SER A 24 -2.65 3.75 -0.26
N PRO A 25 -2.92 4.21 -1.49
CA PRO A 25 -3.69 5.45 -1.65
C PRO A 25 -5.10 5.37 -1.09
N THR A 26 -5.65 4.16 -0.99
CA THR A 26 -7.01 3.92 -0.52
C THR A 26 -7.11 3.79 0.99
N LEU A 27 -6.01 3.38 1.64
CA LEU A 27 -5.97 3.16 3.09
C LEU A 27 -4.89 4.03 3.74
N PRO A 28 -5.17 5.32 3.95
CA PRO A 28 -4.21 6.19 4.62
C PRO A 28 -3.87 5.65 6.01
N GLY A 29 -2.60 5.70 6.37
CA GLY A 29 -2.16 5.23 7.67
C GLY A 29 -1.73 3.78 7.71
N CYS A 30 -1.92 3.01 6.63
CA CYS A 30 -1.39 1.65 6.53
C CYS A 30 -0.06 1.68 5.81
N PHE A 31 0.97 1.14 6.45
CA PHE A 31 2.33 1.13 5.90
C PHE A 31 2.97 -0.22 6.09
N GLY A 32 3.90 -0.54 5.21
CA GLY A 32 4.73 -1.72 5.34
C GLY A 32 6.17 -1.37 5.02
N VAL A 33 7.11 -2.07 5.64
CA VAL A 33 8.54 -1.86 5.40
C VAL A 33 9.23 -3.21 5.31
N GLY A 34 10.35 -3.24 4.61
CA GLY A 34 11.14 -4.44 4.50
C GLY A 34 12.44 -4.18 3.74
N LYS A 35 13.38 -5.09 3.87
CA LYS A 35 14.65 -5.00 3.15
C LYS A 35 14.51 -5.46 1.70
N THR A 36 13.44 -6.17 1.38
CA THR A 36 13.13 -6.61 0.03
C THR A 36 11.69 -6.23 -0.28
N ILE A 37 11.35 -6.26 -1.57
CA ILE A 37 9.97 -6.03 -2.00
C ILE A 37 9.04 -7.06 -1.35
N GLY A 38 9.46 -8.33 -1.31
CA GLY A 38 8.65 -9.37 -0.68
C GLY A 38 8.39 -9.14 0.79
N GLU A 39 9.38 -8.67 1.53
CA GLU A 39 9.21 -8.34 2.95
C GLU A 39 8.28 -7.16 3.14
N ALA A 40 8.43 -6.11 2.32
CA ALA A 40 7.56 -4.95 2.39
C ALA A 40 6.10 -5.33 2.08
N LYS A 41 5.90 -6.23 1.11
CA LYS A 41 4.57 -6.73 0.79
C LYS A 41 3.94 -7.49 1.95
N ARG A 42 4.71 -8.36 2.60
CA ARG A 42 4.20 -9.11 3.76
C ARG A 42 3.86 -8.19 4.91
N SER A 43 4.74 -7.24 5.18
CA SER A 43 4.52 -6.23 6.21
C SER A 43 3.24 -5.44 5.93
N MET A 44 3.06 -5.01 4.68
CA MET A 44 1.88 -4.27 4.27
C MET A 44 0.61 -5.10 4.38
N ARG A 45 0.68 -6.37 4.00
CA ARG A 45 -0.48 -7.27 4.11
C ARG A 45 -0.96 -7.37 5.55
N GLN A 46 -0.04 -7.53 6.49
CA GLN A 46 -0.40 -7.59 7.91
C GLN A 46 -1.05 -6.29 8.37
N ALA A 47 -0.49 -5.15 7.98
CA ALA A 47 -1.05 -3.86 8.34
C ALA A 47 -2.46 -3.68 7.79
N VAL A 48 -2.67 -4.07 6.53
CA VAL A 48 -3.98 -3.97 5.89
C VAL A 48 -4.99 -4.90 6.56
N GLU A 49 -4.60 -6.15 6.83
CA GLU A 49 -5.49 -7.11 7.48
C GLU A 49 -5.95 -6.60 8.84
N GLN A 50 -5.04 -6.07 9.64
CA GLN A 50 -5.36 -5.52 10.95
C GLN A 50 -6.27 -4.30 10.84
N HIS A 51 -5.97 -3.43 9.89
CA HIS A 51 -6.76 -2.21 9.70
C HIS A 51 -8.19 -2.53 9.25
N VAL A 52 -8.33 -3.42 8.27
CA VAL A 52 -9.64 -3.82 7.76
C VAL A 52 -10.44 -4.53 8.87
N GLN A 53 -9.80 -5.42 9.61
CA GLN A 53 -10.46 -6.09 10.72
C GLN A 53 -10.97 -5.09 11.75
N SER A 54 -10.17 -4.09 12.07
CA SER A 54 -10.58 -3.03 12.99
C SER A 54 -11.79 -2.26 12.47
N LEU A 55 -11.80 -1.92 11.18
CA LEU A 55 -12.95 -1.25 10.58
C LEU A 55 -14.21 -2.10 10.69
N LEU A 56 -14.09 -3.39 10.36
CA LEU A 56 -15.23 -4.31 10.45
C LEU A 56 -15.74 -4.45 11.87
N ASP A 57 -14.83 -4.55 12.83
CA ASP A 57 -15.19 -4.70 14.24
C ASP A 57 -15.94 -3.47 14.77
N HIS A 58 -15.66 -2.29 14.23
CA HIS A 58 -16.31 -1.05 14.63
C HIS A 58 -17.52 -0.70 13.77
N GLY A 59 -17.83 -1.53 12.78
CA GLY A 59 -18.94 -1.25 11.88
C GLY A 59 -18.68 -0.14 10.89
N ASP A 60 -17.41 0.22 10.69
CA ASP A 60 -17.04 1.27 9.76
C ASP A 60 -16.95 0.75 8.34
N PRO A 61 -17.24 1.58 7.33
CA PRO A 61 -17.12 1.14 5.95
C PRO A 61 -15.66 0.89 5.58
N VAL A 62 -15.42 -0.16 4.80
CA VAL A 62 -14.10 -0.45 4.27
C VAL A 62 -13.93 0.31 2.95
N PRO A 63 -12.91 1.17 2.84
CA PRO A 63 -12.67 1.91 1.60
C PRO A 63 -12.44 0.95 0.44
N GLN A 64 -12.95 1.31 -0.72
CA GLN A 64 -12.75 0.54 -1.93
C GLN A 64 -11.70 1.22 -2.81
N ASN A 65 -11.23 0.49 -3.79
CA ASN A 65 -10.14 0.93 -4.66
C ASN A 65 -10.64 1.88 -5.75
N GLU A 66 -11.28 2.99 -5.34
CA GLU A 66 -11.93 3.92 -6.27
C GLU A 66 -11.07 5.12 -6.64
N ARG A 67 -10.08 5.45 -5.82
CA ARG A 67 -9.32 6.67 -5.99
C ARG A 67 -8.18 6.53 -6.98
N LEU A 68 -7.68 5.32 -7.16
CA LEU A 68 -6.56 5.05 -8.05
C LEU A 68 -7.09 4.36 -9.30
N VAL A 69 -7.25 5.13 -10.38
CA VAL A 69 -7.80 4.63 -11.62
C VAL A 69 -6.72 4.17 -12.59
N HIS A 70 -5.59 4.85 -12.59
CA HIS A 70 -4.55 4.60 -13.56
C HIS A 70 -3.19 5.03 -13.03
N VAL A 71 -2.18 4.21 -13.26
CA VAL A 71 -0.79 4.55 -12.92
C VAL A 71 0.08 4.21 -14.11
N GLU A 72 0.93 5.15 -14.48
CA GLU A 72 1.92 4.88 -15.53
C GLU A 72 3.16 5.72 -15.28
N GLU A 73 4.26 5.28 -15.87
CA GLU A 73 5.48 6.04 -15.89
C GLU A 73 5.56 6.81 -17.21
N LEU A 74 5.92 8.08 -17.10
CA LEU A 74 6.07 8.93 -18.27
C LEU A 74 7.53 9.38 -18.37
N THR A 75 8.16 9.09 -19.51
CA THR A 75 9.53 9.48 -19.75
C THR A 75 9.53 10.65 -20.73
N VAL A 76 10.20 11.72 -20.34
CA VAL A 76 10.30 12.92 -21.16
C VAL A 76 11.78 13.23 -21.41
N GLY A 77 12.14 13.41 -22.67
CA GLY A 77 13.48 13.84 -23.04
C GLY A 77 13.51 15.35 -23.24
N LEU A 78 14.50 15.99 -22.66
CA LEU A 78 14.68 17.45 -22.81
C LEU A 78 16.04 17.74 -23.41
N PRO A 79 16.17 18.80 -24.26
CA PRO A 79 17.46 19.15 -24.84
C PRO A 79 18.45 19.67 -23.82
#